data_43f0aef92dc95495ff800217a8174eb5
#
_entry.id   43f0aef92dc95495ff800217a8174eb5
#
_cell.length_a   1.000
_cell.length_b   1.000
_cell.length_c   1.000
_cell.angle_alpha   90.00
_cell.angle_beta   90.00
_cell.angle_gamma   90.00
#
_symmetry.space_group_name_H-M   'P 1'
#
loop_
_entity.id
_entity.type
_entity.pdbx_description
1 polymer ?
#
loop_
_entity_poly.entity_id
_entity_poly.type
_entity_poly.pdbx_seq_one_letter_code
_entity_poly.pdbx_strand_id
1 'polypeptide(L)'
;QRWPILFIFGLIGLVGLVNIISSFAMIIVDKSRQIGILKSLGLKNSQLKLTFLMQGLMVGLIGSLIGSSISLVVAWLQNSYKIIQVPEDIYFMNFIPIDINFFHIFLIASLAIMSSVFAAIWPTIKIDKIKSAEVLKYE
;
A
#
# COMPACT_ATOMS: atom_id res chain seq x y z
N GLN A 1 -1.23 11.58 25.55
CA GLN A 1 -1.54 10.16 25.25
C GLN A 1 -1.55 9.91 23.73
N ARG A 2 -0.41 10.12 23.06
CA ARG A 2 -0.29 9.91 21.59
C ARG A 2 0.10 8.47 21.23
N TRP A 3 0.65 7.71 22.17
CA TRP A 3 1.16 6.36 21.97
C TRP A 3 0.12 5.34 21.50
N PRO A 4 -1.09 5.23 22.09
CA PRO A 4 -2.09 4.27 21.62
C PRO A 4 -2.55 4.53 20.19
N ILE A 5 -2.65 5.81 19.80
CA ILE A 5 -3.06 6.20 18.46
C ILE A 5 -2.01 5.79 17.44
N LEU A 6 -0.73 6.08 17.71
CA LEU A 6 0.38 5.68 16.85
C LEU A 6 0.47 4.15 16.72
N PHE A 7 0.20 3.43 17.81
CA PHE A 7 0.19 1.96 17.80
C PHE A 7 -0.92 1.40 16.90
N ILE A 8 -2.13 1.95 16.98
CA ILE A 8 -3.26 1.56 16.14
C ILE A 8 -2.95 1.85 14.65
N PHE A 9 -2.44 3.03 14.33
CA PHE A 9 -2.04 3.37 12.97
C PHE A 9 -0.92 2.46 12.44
N GLY A 10 0.05 2.13 13.29
CA GLY A 10 1.11 1.19 12.96
C GLY A 10 0.58 -0.21 12.64
N LEU A 11 -0.39 -0.70 13.42
CA LEU A 11 -1.03 -1.99 13.16
C LEU A 11 -1.82 -1.99 11.84
N ILE A 12 -2.61 -0.94 11.58
CA ILE A 12 -3.36 -0.81 10.33
C ILE A 12 -2.41 -0.80 9.13
N GLY A 13 -1.32 -0.03 9.23
CA GLY A 13 -0.28 0.03 8.20
C GLY A 13 0.38 -1.34 7.96
N LEU A 14 0.68 -2.07 9.04
CA LEU A 14 1.28 -3.40 8.98
C LEU A 14 0.34 -4.41 8.29
N VAL A 15 -0.93 -4.41 8.65
CA VAL A 15 -1.95 -5.27 8.00
C VAL A 15 -2.06 -4.96 6.52
N GLY A 16 -2.09 -3.66 6.16
CA GLY A 16 -2.10 -3.23 4.76
C GLY A 16 -0.86 -3.70 4.00
N LEU A 17 0.32 -3.61 4.62
CA LEU A 17 1.59 -4.03 4.03
C LEU A 17 1.62 -5.54 3.78
N VAL A 18 1.20 -6.35 4.76
CA VAL A 18 1.10 -7.82 4.63
C VAL A 18 0.12 -8.19 3.51
N ASN A 19 -1.02 -7.49 3.41
CA ASN A 19 -2.01 -7.73 2.37
C ASN A 19 -1.44 -7.45 0.96
N ILE A 20 -0.71 -6.35 0.79
CA ILE A 20 -0.03 -6.03 -0.48
C ILE A 20 1.01 -7.11 -0.83
N ILE A 21 1.85 -7.52 0.12
CA ILE A 21 2.85 -8.58 -0.09
C ILE A 21 2.18 -9.88 -0.54
N SER A 22 1.10 -10.28 0.13
CA SER A 22 0.35 -11.50 -0.19
C SER A 22 -0.27 -11.43 -1.59
N SER A 23 -0.84 -10.28 -1.97
CA SER A 23 -1.42 -10.05 -3.29
C SER A 23 -0.36 -10.17 -4.39
N PHE A 24 0.80 -9.54 -4.24
CA PHE A 24 1.89 -9.67 -5.21
C PHE A 24 2.45 -11.09 -5.27
N ALA A 25 2.56 -11.78 -4.12
CA ALA A 25 3.00 -13.16 -4.09
C ALA A 25 2.05 -14.07 -4.89
N MET A 26 0.74 -13.88 -4.74
CA MET A 26 -0.28 -14.62 -5.49
C MET A 26 -0.18 -14.33 -6.99
N ILE A 27 -0.08 -13.07 -7.40
CA ILE A 27 0.07 -12.68 -8.81
C ILE A 27 1.31 -13.35 -9.44
N ILE A 28 2.43 -13.42 -8.72
CA ILE A 28 3.65 -14.08 -9.23
C ILE A 28 3.44 -15.59 -9.41
N VAL A 29 2.74 -16.23 -8.47
CA VAL A 29 2.44 -17.68 -8.57
C VAL A 29 1.51 -17.92 -9.75
N ASP A 30 0.43 -17.17 -9.89
CA ASP A 30 -0.54 -17.30 -10.98
C ASP A 30 0.10 -17.06 -12.35
N LYS A 31 1.05 -16.12 -12.43
CA LYS A 31 1.76 -15.78 -13.67
C LYS A 31 3.06 -16.54 -13.87
N SER A 32 3.40 -17.50 -13.00
CA SER A 32 4.68 -18.21 -13.05
C SER A 32 4.94 -18.89 -14.41
N ARG A 33 3.92 -19.47 -15.03
CA ARG A 33 4.02 -20.07 -16.38
C ARG A 33 4.37 -19.02 -17.44
N GLN A 34 3.69 -17.87 -17.42
CA GLN A 34 3.95 -16.76 -18.35
C GLN A 34 5.34 -16.19 -18.15
N ILE A 35 5.78 -16.05 -16.90
CA ILE A 35 7.13 -15.61 -16.53
C ILE A 35 8.18 -16.60 -17.05
N GLY A 36 7.93 -17.91 -16.94
CA GLY A 36 8.79 -18.95 -17.47
C GLY A 36 8.95 -18.86 -18.99
N ILE A 37 7.87 -18.66 -19.74
CA ILE A 37 7.87 -18.48 -21.19
C ILE A 37 8.67 -17.22 -21.58
N LEU A 38 8.44 -16.09 -20.89
CA LEU A 38 9.16 -14.85 -21.15
C LEU A 38 10.67 -14.99 -20.90
N LYS A 39 11.06 -15.75 -19.87
CA LYS A 39 12.48 -16.05 -19.61
C LYS A 39 13.10 -16.93 -20.70
N SER A 40 12.37 -17.91 -21.22
CA SER A 40 12.88 -18.75 -22.32
C SER A 40 13.03 -17.98 -23.64
N LEU A 41 12.26 -16.88 -23.82
CA LEU A 41 12.42 -15.92 -24.92
C LEU A 41 13.55 -14.89 -24.70
N GLY A 42 14.30 -15.02 -23.59
CA GLY A 42 15.47 -14.18 -23.32
C GLY A 42 15.19 -12.94 -22.47
N LEU A 43 14.01 -12.79 -21.86
CA LEU A 43 13.75 -11.69 -20.94
C LEU A 43 14.62 -11.80 -19.69
N LYS A 44 15.30 -10.70 -19.36
CA LYS A 44 16.15 -10.65 -18.17
C LYS A 44 15.31 -10.53 -16.89
N ASN A 45 15.76 -11.18 -15.81
CA ASN A 45 15.10 -11.09 -14.50
C ASN A 45 14.93 -9.65 -14.02
N SER A 46 15.86 -8.77 -14.35
CA SER A 46 15.77 -7.34 -13.99
C SER A 46 14.59 -6.63 -14.63
N GLN A 47 14.23 -6.98 -15.87
CA GLN A 47 13.09 -6.40 -16.57
C GLN A 47 11.76 -6.87 -15.96
N LEU A 48 11.67 -8.15 -15.59
CA LEU A 48 10.51 -8.69 -14.88
C LEU A 48 10.35 -8.02 -13.49
N LYS A 49 11.43 -7.90 -12.74
CA LYS A 49 11.41 -7.21 -11.45
C LYS A 49 10.97 -5.76 -11.58
N LEU A 50 11.46 -5.05 -12.60
CA LEU A 50 11.08 -3.67 -12.87
C LEU A 50 9.57 -3.54 -13.15
N THR A 51 8.99 -4.47 -13.89
CA THR A 51 7.54 -4.48 -14.16
C THR A 51 6.73 -4.56 -12.85
N PHE A 52 7.12 -5.45 -11.92
CA PHE A 52 6.45 -5.56 -10.63
C PHE A 52 6.67 -4.34 -9.73
N LEU A 53 7.87 -3.73 -9.78
CA LEU A 53 8.15 -2.49 -9.06
C LEU A 53 7.28 -1.34 -9.57
N MET A 54 7.15 -1.19 -10.89
CA MET A 54 6.26 -0.18 -11.49
C MET A 54 4.80 -0.41 -11.10
N GLN A 55 4.37 -1.66 -11.03
CA GLN A 55 3.04 -2.01 -10.56
C GLN A 55 2.85 -1.64 -9.08
N GLY A 56 3.82 -1.92 -8.22
CA GLY A 56 3.81 -1.50 -6.82
C GLY A 56 3.75 0.02 -6.66
N LEU A 57 4.50 0.75 -7.49
CA LEU A 57 4.47 2.21 -7.53
C LEU A 57 3.09 2.75 -7.95
N MET A 58 2.48 2.16 -8.98
CA MET A 58 1.12 2.55 -9.41
C MET A 58 0.07 2.30 -8.32
N VAL A 59 0.12 1.14 -7.66
CA VAL A 59 -0.77 0.82 -6.54
C VAL A 59 -0.60 1.83 -5.40
N GLY A 60 0.64 2.15 -5.05
CA GLY A 60 0.95 3.15 -4.02
C GLY A 60 0.46 4.55 -4.38
N LEU A 61 0.67 4.99 -5.63
CA LEU A 61 0.22 6.29 -6.11
C LEU A 61 -1.32 6.40 -6.10
N ILE A 62 -2.01 5.44 -6.71
CA ILE A 62 -3.47 5.45 -6.78
C ILE A 62 -4.06 5.35 -5.38
N GLY A 63 -3.54 4.44 -4.55
CA GLY A 63 -3.99 4.28 -3.16
C GLY A 63 -3.78 5.54 -2.32
N SER A 64 -2.62 6.19 -2.44
CA SER A 64 -2.34 7.44 -1.71
C SER A 64 -3.20 8.61 -2.18
N LEU A 65 -3.47 8.72 -3.48
CA LEU A 65 -4.35 9.75 -4.03
C LEU A 65 -5.79 9.57 -3.53
N ILE A 66 -6.33 8.36 -3.63
CA ILE A 66 -7.68 8.06 -3.17
C ILE A 66 -7.78 8.27 -1.65
N GLY A 67 -6.84 7.72 -0.88
CA GLY A 67 -6.81 7.86 0.57
C GLY A 67 -6.71 9.31 1.03
N SER A 68 -5.84 10.10 0.41
CA SER A 68 -5.71 11.54 0.70
C SER A 68 -6.99 12.31 0.34
N SER A 69 -7.60 12.00 -0.79
CA SER A 69 -8.85 12.64 -1.22
C SER A 69 -10.00 12.35 -0.23
N ILE A 70 -10.16 11.10 0.16
CA ILE A 70 -11.19 10.70 1.16
C ILE A 70 -10.92 11.38 2.49
N SER A 71 -9.65 11.41 2.94
CA SER A 71 -9.27 12.07 4.20
C SER A 71 -9.61 13.56 4.20
N LEU A 72 -9.33 14.27 3.10
CA LEU A 72 -9.67 15.69 2.96
C LEU A 72 -11.18 15.92 2.96
N VAL A 73 -11.95 15.08 2.28
CA VAL A 73 -13.42 15.17 2.27
C VAL A 73 -13.98 14.96 3.67
N VAL A 74 -13.50 13.94 4.39
CA VAL A 74 -13.96 13.65 5.77
C VAL A 74 -13.59 14.81 6.70
N ALA A 75 -12.37 15.35 6.60
CA ALA A 75 -11.94 16.48 7.41
C ALA A 75 -12.78 17.74 7.11
N TRP A 76 -13.07 17.99 5.84
CA TRP A 76 -13.93 19.11 5.45
C TRP A 76 -15.38 18.94 5.97
N LEU A 77 -15.95 17.76 5.84
CA LEU A 77 -17.30 17.44 6.36
C LEU A 77 -17.34 17.62 7.89
N GLN A 78 -16.35 17.12 8.60
CA GLN A 78 -16.29 17.28 10.06
C GLN A 78 -16.21 18.74 10.48
N ASN A 79 -15.37 19.55 9.82
CA ASN A 79 -15.22 20.95 10.16
C ASN A 79 -16.45 21.79 9.77
N SER A 80 -17.18 21.40 8.68
CA SER A 80 -18.36 22.12 8.21
C SER A 80 -19.63 21.73 8.95
N TYR A 81 -19.83 20.43 9.16
CA TYR A 81 -21.07 19.90 9.73
C TYR A 81 -20.97 19.46 11.18
N LYS A 82 -19.75 19.42 11.75
CA LYS A 82 -19.50 19.02 13.15
C LYS A 82 -20.20 17.70 13.51
N ILE A 83 -20.10 16.70 12.62
CA ILE A 83 -20.80 15.43 12.72
C ILE A 83 -20.44 14.68 14.01
N ILE A 84 -19.16 14.69 14.38
CA ILE A 84 -18.67 14.09 15.61
C ILE A 84 -18.70 15.16 16.69
N GLN A 85 -19.71 15.11 17.53
CA GLN A 85 -19.86 15.96 18.71
C GLN A 85 -19.28 15.22 19.92
N VAL A 86 -18.70 15.98 20.84
CA VAL A 86 -18.16 15.43 22.10
C VAL A 86 -18.98 16.03 23.25
N PRO A 87 -19.34 15.23 24.29
CA PRO A 87 -20.06 15.74 25.45
C PRO A 87 -19.28 16.90 26.09
N GLU A 88 -19.95 18.06 26.27
CA GLU A 88 -19.36 19.27 26.86
C GLU A 88 -18.86 19.04 28.30
N ASP A 89 -19.48 18.11 29.01
CA ASP A 89 -19.22 17.81 30.42
C ASP A 89 -17.81 17.22 30.66
N ILE A 90 -17.15 16.69 29.61
CA ILE A 90 -15.85 16.01 29.71
C ILE A 90 -14.75 16.81 29.01
N TYR A 91 -15.09 17.47 27.89
CA TYR A 91 -14.17 18.24 27.09
C TYR A 91 -14.72 19.64 26.90
N PHE A 92 -14.05 20.68 27.32
CA PHE A 92 -14.45 22.08 27.17
C PHE A 92 -14.62 22.53 25.72
N MET A 93 -15.00 21.61 24.80
CA MET A 93 -15.21 21.81 23.37
C MET A 93 -16.40 20.97 22.90
N ASN A 94 -17.25 21.54 22.04
CA ASN A 94 -18.44 20.92 21.50
C ASN A 94 -18.19 20.03 20.28
N PHE A 95 -17.02 20.08 19.68
CA PHE A 95 -16.61 19.30 18.51
C PHE A 95 -15.10 19.09 18.47
N ILE A 96 -14.68 18.05 17.75
CA ILE A 96 -13.26 17.78 17.53
C ILE A 96 -12.85 18.55 16.27
N PRO A 97 -12.05 19.64 16.37
CA PRO A 97 -11.50 20.29 15.20
C PRO A 97 -10.46 19.39 14.55
N ILE A 98 -10.57 19.17 13.24
CA ILE A 98 -9.55 18.47 12.46
C ILE A 98 -8.65 19.53 11.83
N ASP A 99 -7.41 19.57 12.29
CA ASP A 99 -6.38 20.43 11.72
C ASP A 99 -5.81 19.78 10.47
N ILE A 100 -6.07 20.38 9.31
CA ILE A 100 -5.61 19.90 8.02
C ILE A 100 -4.19 20.43 7.78
N ASN A 101 -3.20 19.61 8.06
CA ASN A 101 -1.81 19.92 7.78
C ASN A 101 -1.34 19.17 6.52
N PHE A 102 -1.17 19.90 5.43
CA PHE A 102 -0.72 19.33 4.15
C PHE A 102 0.63 18.62 4.24
N PHE A 103 1.51 19.05 5.14
CA PHE A 103 2.79 18.36 5.35
C PHE A 103 2.60 16.93 5.86
N HIS A 104 1.69 16.72 6.81
CA HIS A 104 1.38 15.39 7.30
C HIS A 104 0.74 14.50 6.23
N ILE A 105 -0.16 15.07 5.41
CA ILE A 105 -0.77 14.34 4.29
C ILE A 105 0.30 13.89 3.31
N PHE A 106 1.21 14.80 2.93
CA PHE A 106 2.30 14.48 2.01
C PHE A 106 3.25 13.41 2.59
N LEU A 107 3.58 13.51 3.88
CA LEU A 107 4.44 12.55 4.56
C LEU A 107 3.80 11.16 4.59
N ILE A 108 2.52 11.06 4.95
CA ILE A 108 1.78 9.79 4.99
C ILE A 108 1.65 9.19 3.57
N ALA A 109 1.34 10.01 2.57
CA ALA A 109 1.26 9.58 1.18
C ALA A 109 2.61 9.03 0.69
N SER A 110 3.70 9.72 1.00
CA SER A 110 5.06 9.27 0.66
C SER A 110 5.41 7.94 1.32
N LEU A 111 5.09 7.77 2.61
CA LEU A 111 5.28 6.52 3.33
C LEU A 111 4.44 5.39 2.73
N ALA A 112 3.20 5.66 2.34
CA ALA A 112 2.33 4.68 1.69
C ALA A 112 2.90 4.20 0.35
N ILE A 113 3.40 5.12 -0.48
CA ILE A 113 4.03 4.80 -1.76
C ILE A 113 5.30 3.97 -1.54
N MET A 114 6.18 4.40 -0.62
CA MET A 114 7.40 3.66 -0.29
C MET A 114 7.09 2.25 0.22
N SER A 115 6.11 2.11 1.10
CA SER A 115 5.67 0.83 1.64
C SER A 115 5.15 -0.10 0.54
N SER A 116 4.38 0.42 -0.41
CA SER A 116 3.84 -0.35 -1.54
C SER A 116 4.96 -0.84 -2.47
N VAL A 117 5.93 0.03 -2.80
CA VAL A 117 7.10 -0.35 -3.61
C VAL A 117 7.93 -1.40 -2.87
N PHE A 118 8.18 -1.20 -1.57
CA PHE A 118 8.93 -2.16 -0.75
C PHE A 118 8.23 -3.52 -0.67
N ALA A 119 6.90 -3.52 -0.49
CA ALA A 119 6.09 -4.72 -0.49
C ALA A 119 6.15 -5.50 -1.82
N ALA A 120 6.28 -4.79 -2.95
CA ALA A 120 6.45 -5.40 -4.26
C ALA A 120 7.83 -6.06 -4.45
N ILE A 121 8.88 -5.57 -3.76
CA ILE A 121 10.24 -6.14 -3.87
C ILE A 121 10.30 -7.55 -3.30
N TRP A 122 9.70 -7.79 -2.14
CA TRP A 122 9.81 -9.05 -1.42
C TRP A 122 9.41 -10.28 -2.25
N PRO A 123 8.22 -10.30 -2.90
CA PRO A 123 7.83 -11.44 -3.72
C PRO A 123 8.65 -11.58 -5.00
N THR A 124 9.23 -10.47 -5.53
CA THR A 124 10.03 -10.51 -6.76
C THR A 124 11.33 -11.28 -6.61
N ILE A 125 11.83 -11.47 -5.39
CA ILE A 125 13.00 -12.33 -5.11
C ILE A 125 12.69 -13.79 -5.52
N LYS A 126 11.44 -14.22 -5.45
CA LYS A 126 11.04 -15.56 -5.87
C LYS A 126 11.13 -15.76 -7.37
N ILE A 127 11.09 -14.71 -8.18
CA ILE A 127 11.22 -14.78 -9.64
C ILE A 127 12.55 -15.41 -10.06
N ASP A 128 13.62 -15.17 -9.29
CA ASP A 128 14.94 -15.74 -9.58
C ASP A 128 14.95 -17.28 -9.44
N LYS A 129 14.07 -17.81 -8.58
CA LYS A 129 13.95 -19.26 -8.34
C LYS A 129 13.09 -19.98 -9.38
N ILE A 130 12.34 -19.25 -10.21
CA ILE A 130 11.56 -19.85 -11.29
C ILE A 130 12.52 -20.20 -12.43
N LYS A 131 12.91 -21.48 -12.49
CA LYS A 131 13.72 -22.02 -13.59
C LYS A 131 12.83 -22.27 -14.79
N SER A 132 13.26 -21.79 -15.97
CA SER A 132 12.54 -21.98 -17.24
C SER A 132 12.26 -23.48 -17.54
N ALA A 133 13.14 -24.37 -17.08
CA ALA A 133 13.04 -25.80 -17.32
C ALA A 133 12.01 -26.53 -16.45
N GLU A 134 11.69 -25.99 -15.26
CA GLU A 134 10.74 -26.67 -14.34
C GLU A 134 9.27 -26.41 -14.73
N VAL A 135 9.00 -25.30 -15.37
CA VAL A 135 7.65 -24.90 -15.80
C VAL A 135 7.17 -25.74 -17.01
N LEU A 136 8.11 -26.22 -17.82
CA LEU A 136 7.82 -27.07 -19.00
C LEU A 136 7.70 -28.56 -18.66
N LYS A 137 8.00 -29.00 -17.45
CA LYS A 137 8.03 -30.37 -17.02
C LYS A 137 6.72 -30.88 -16.40
N TYR A 138 5.74 -29.99 -16.23
CA TYR A 138 4.40 -30.34 -15.75
C TYR A 138 3.38 -30.37 -16.91
N GLU A 139 3.63 -31.15 -17.92
CA GLU A 139 2.66 -31.76 -18.81
C GLU A 139 2.68 -33.29 -18.63
#